data_82a8fa42d66ce550105f3f3315a03d9b
#
_entry.id   82a8fa42d66ce550105f3f3315a03d9b
#
_cell.length_a   1.000
_cell.length_b   1.000
_cell.length_c   1.000
_cell.angle_alpha   90.00
_cell.angle_beta   90.00
_cell.angle_gamma   90.00
#
_symmetry.space_group_name_H-M   'P 1'
#
loop_
_entity.id
_entity.type
_entity.pdbx_description
1 polymer ?
#
loop_
_entity_poly.entity_id
_entity_poly.type
_entity_poly.pdbx_seq_one_letter_code
_entity_poly.pdbx_strand_id
1 'polypeptide(L)'
;GIFAPDILRGIGCAVIELDCNLDFPFPKYNPNPEDLEMLNAISKTVKENNADIGFGFDGDGDRVGVIDNNGNEIFSDKIGLLIARNLSKIHQGSKFIVDVKSTGLYAKDEILIKNNCETLYWKTGHSHIKRKVNTEKALAGFEKSGHFFFNKPLGYGYDDGINSAIQVCHLLNNQNKNMSEIINELPKTYQTPTMAPFCKDEEKYQVVDDLVDQVKEIKNNKTKIDNQEIKEILTVNGVRFSFEDGSWGLIRASSNKPSLVIVIESPTSDERKKKIFNFVDDLLKKTGKIGDYDQKI
;
A
#
# COMPACT_ATOMS: atom_id res chain seq x y z
N GLY A 1 12.58 14.45 -7.49
CA GLY A 1 12.42 14.75 -8.92
C GLY A 1 13.72 15.06 -9.67
N ILE A 2 14.75 15.62 -9.02
CA ILE A 2 15.95 16.14 -9.73
C ILE A 2 16.69 15.09 -10.55
N PHE A 3 16.88 13.89 -10.02
CA PHE A 3 17.67 12.83 -10.67
C PHE A 3 16.81 11.87 -11.51
N ALA A 4 15.53 11.76 -11.23
CA ALA A 4 14.65 10.81 -11.88
C ALA A 4 14.57 10.97 -13.40
N PRO A 5 14.47 12.21 -13.98
CA PRO A 5 14.39 12.39 -15.43
C PRO A 5 15.59 11.81 -16.18
N ASP A 6 16.80 12.08 -15.71
CA ASP A 6 18.01 11.63 -16.40
C ASP A 6 18.19 10.11 -16.29
N ILE A 7 17.85 9.53 -15.13
CA ILE A 7 17.91 8.08 -14.92
C ILE A 7 16.88 7.37 -15.81
N LEU A 8 15.65 7.87 -15.88
CA LEU A 8 14.60 7.28 -16.73
C LEU A 8 14.91 7.43 -18.22
N ARG A 9 15.48 8.56 -18.66
CA ARG A 9 16.01 8.71 -20.03
C ARG A 9 17.12 7.71 -20.31
N GLY A 10 18.01 7.48 -19.32
CA GLY A 10 19.11 6.53 -19.43
C GLY A 10 18.68 5.09 -19.68
N ILE A 11 17.48 4.69 -19.26
CA ILE A 11 16.88 3.37 -19.55
C ILE A 11 15.99 3.37 -20.80
N GLY A 12 15.90 4.48 -21.54
CA GLY A 12 15.19 4.58 -22.81
C GLY A 12 13.79 5.18 -22.76
N CYS A 13 13.37 5.76 -21.64
CA CYS A 13 12.08 6.42 -21.53
C CYS A 13 12.08 7.81 -22.19
N ALA A 14 10.99 8.18 -22.87
CA ALA A 14 10.68 9.56 -23.21
C ALA A 14 10.08 10.26 -21.99
N VAL A 15 10.80 11.23 -21.41
CA VAL A 15 10.43 11.83 -20.13
C VAL A 15 9.88 13.23 -20.30
N ILE A 16 8.69 13.47 -19.76
CA ILE A 16 8.06 14.78 -19.59
C ILE A 16 8.25 15.19 -18.14
N GLU A 17 8.97 16.28 -17.93
CA GLU A 17 9.26 16.75 -16.58
C GLU A 17 8.12 17.61 -16.03
N LEU A 18 7.70 17.29 -14.79
CA LEU A 18 6.75 18.07 -14.02
C LEU A 18 7.40 18.43 -12.68
N ASP A 19 7.64 19.72 -12.45
CA ASP A 19 8.18 20.26 -11.21
C ASP A 19 9.47 19.55 -10.72
N CYS A 20 10.36 19.20 -11.65
CA CYS A 20 11.61 18.48 -11.36
C CYS A 20 12.74 19.38 -10.87
N ASN A 21 12.59 20.71 -10.91
CA ASN A 21 13.56 21.64 -10.37
C ASN A 21 13.46 21.73 -8.84
N LEU A 22 14.60 21.90 -8.19
CA LEU A 22 14.65 22.10 -6.75
C LEU A 22 14.06 23.47 -6.40
N ASP A 23 12.97 23.50 -5.68
CA ASP A 23 12.28 24.70 -5.24
C ASP A 23 11.85 24.56 -3.78
N PHE A 24 12.62 25.14 -2.89
CA PHE A 24 12.27 25.23 -1.45
C PHE A 24 11.38 26.46 -1.22
N PRO A 25 10.26 26.35 -0.53
CA PRO A 25 9.68 25.31 0.33
C PRO A 25 8.56 24.46 -0.31
N PHE A 26 8.66 24.06 -1.57
CA PHE A 26 7.63 23.30 -2.29
C PHE A 26 6.33 24.09 -2.46
N PRO A 27 6.33 25.22 -3.22
CA PRO A 27 5.22 26.19 -3.19
C PRO A 27 3.95 25.73 -3.89
N LYS A 28 4.00 24.67 -4.71
CA LYS A 28 2.84 24.21 -5.50
C LYS A 28 2.00 23.18 -4.78
N TYR A 29 2.64 22.18 -4.16
CA TYR A 29 2.03 21.11 -3.39
C TYR A 29 3.07 20.41 -2.52
N ASN A 30 2.60 19.64 -1.53
CA ASN A 30 3.46 18.80 -0.73
C ASN A 30 3.96 17.61 -1.58
N PRO A 31 5.28 17.38 -1.74
CA PRO A 31 5.80 16.22 -2.45
C PRO A 31 5.56 14.95 -1.62
N ASN A 32 4.41 14.33 -1.82
CA ASN A 32 3.99 13.12 -1.14
C ASN A 32 3.12 12.27 -2.08
N PRO A 33 3.44 10.99 -2.32
CA PRO A 33 2.64 10.09 -3.16
C PRO A 33 1.17 9.93 -2.79
N GLU A 34 0.77 10.34 -1.59
CA GLU A 34 -0.62 10.33 -1.13
C GLU A 34 -1.28 11.73 -1.19
N ASP A 35 -0.57 12.76 -1.68
CA ASP A 35 -1.09 14.13 -1.77
C ASP A 35 -1.94 14.30 -3.03
N LEU A 36 -3.20 14.70 -2.84
CA LEU A 36 -4.16 14.81 -3.94
C LEU A 36 -3.82 15.93 -4.94
N GLU A 37 -3.20 17.02 -4.49
CA GLU A 37 -2.82 18.11 -5.38
C GLU A 37 -1.68 17.68 -6.30
N MET A 38 -0.67 16.98 -5.76
CA MET A 38 0.40 16.38 -6.54
C MET A 38 -0.13 15.33 -7.52
N LEU A 39 -0.96 14.40 -7.06
CA LEU A 39 -1.55 13.35 -7.91
C LEU A 39 -2.41 13.94 -9.03
N ASN A 40 -3.20 14.99 -8.77
CA ASN A 40 -3.99 15.68 -9.78
C ASN A 40 -3.11 16.39 -10.82
N ALA A 41 -2.00 17.00 -10.40
CA ALA A 41 -1.06 17.64 -11.34
C ALA A 41 -0.43 16.62 -12.28
N ILE A 42 -0.01 15.45 -11.75
CA ILE A 42 0.53 14.33 -12.56
C ILE A 42 -0.54 13.80 -13.51
N SER A 43 -1.77 13.52 -13.00
CA SER A 43 -2.90 13.02 -13.79
C SER A 43 -3.21 13.94 -14.99
N LYS A 44 -3.24 15.26 -14.76
CA LYS A 44 -3.43 16.25 -15.82
C LYS A 44 -2.33 16.17 -16.86
N THR A 45 -1.06 16.14 -16.44
CA THR A 45 0.10 16.09 -17.33
C THR A 45 0.12 14.79 -18.16
N VAL A 46 -0.21 13.66 -17.57
CA VAL A 46 -0.34 12.37 -18.27
C VAL A 46 -1.38 12.47 -19.40
N LYS A 47 -2.57 13.01 -19.12
CA LYS A 47 -3.65 13.14 -20.11
C LYS A 47 -3.31 14.12 -21.24
N GLU A 48 -2.74 15.28 -20.91
CA GLU A 48 -2.39 16.32 -21.88
C GLU A 48 -1.31 15.87 -22.87
N ASN A 49 -0.44 14.95 -22.44
CA ASN A 49 0.68 14.48 -23.25
C ASN A 49 0.50 13.03 -23.76
N ASN A 50 -0.62 12.36 -23.47
CA ASN A 50 -0.84 10.96 -23.79
C ASN A 50 0.32 10.07 -23.28
N ALA A 51 0.81 10.32 -22.07
CA ALA A 51 1.91 9.55 -21.50
C ALA A 51 1.43 8.16 -21.06
N ASP A 52 2.30 7.17 -21.18
CA ASP A 52 2.00 5.77 -20.79
C ASP A 52 1.83 5.61 -19.27
N ILE A 53 2.49 6.49 -18.51
CA ILE A 53 2.51 6.43 -17.05
C ILE A 53 3.00 7.76 -16.46
N GLY A 54 2.55 8.08 -15.23
CA GLY A 54 3.04 9.20 -14.44
C GLY A 54 3.66 8.72 -13.12
N PHE A 55 4.75 9.33 -12.71
CA PHE A 55 5.42 9.09 -11.43
C PHE A 55 5.47 10.35 -10.58
N GLY A 56 5.18 10.21 -9.29
CA GLY A 56 5.38 11.26 -8.30
C GLY A 56 6.28 10.76 -7.17
N PHE A 57 7.28 11.55 -6.81
CA PHE A 57 8.24 11.24 -5.75
C PHE A 57 8.03 12.15 -4.56
N ASP A 58 8.39 11.69 -3.38
CA ASP A 58 8.43 12.55 -2.20
C ASP A 58 9.72 13.38 -2.09
N GLY A 59 9.86 14.12 -1.00
CA GLY A 59 10.92 15.13 -0.87
C GLY A 59 12.33 14.56 -0.86
N ASP A 60 12.54 13.37 -0.32
CA ASP A 60 13.82 12.65 -0.27
C ASP A 60 13.93 11.51 -1.29
N GLY A 61 12.84 11.24 -2.04
CA GLY A 61 12.84 10.34 -3.19
C GLY A 61 12.83 8.85 -2.85
N ASP A 62 12.46 8.49 -1.62
CA ASP A 62 12.39 7.10 -1.18
C ASP A 62 11.01 6.47 -1.44
N ARG A 63 9.98 7.29 -1.80
CA ARG A 63 8.63 6.86 -2.16
C ARG A 63 8.27 7.21 -3.59
N VAL A 64 7.38 6.39 -4.17
CA VAL A 64 6.81 6.62 -5.50
C VAL A 64 5.28 6.46 -5.49
N GLY A 65 4.58 7.43 -6.10
CA GLY A 65 3.18 7.32 -6.52
C GLY A 65 3.10 7.09 -8.02
N VAL A 66 2.07 6.39 -8.46
CA VAL A 66 1.91 5.99 -9.86
C VAL A 66 0.52 6.36 -10.37
N ILE A 67 0.50 7.01 -11.53
CA ILE A 67 -0.71 7.36 -12.29
C ILE A 67 -0.70 6.57 -13.60
N ASP A 68 -1.82 5.92 -13.95
CA ASP A 68 -1.95 5.18 -15.21
C ASP A 68 -2.10 6.11 -16.43
N ASN A 69 -2.06 5.53 -17.62
CA ASN A 69 -2.22 6.24 -18.90
C ASN A 69 -3.59 6.96 -19.06
N ASN A 70 -4.60 6.62 -18.26
CA ASN A 70 -5.90 7.29 -18.22
C ASN A 70 -5.95 8.42 -17.18
N GLY A 71 -4.85 8.63 -16.44
CA GLY A 71 -4.74 9.61 -15.36
C GLY A 71 -5.38 9.18 -14.05
N ASN A 72 -5.57 7.89 -13.82
CA ASN A 72 -6.05 7.37 -12.55
C ASN A 72 -4.90 6.99 -11.63
N GLU A 73 -5.04 7.32 -10.35
CA GLU A 73 -4.11 6.84 -9.33
C GLU A 73 -4.16 5.31 -9.21
N ILE A 74 -3.01 4.69 -9.10
CA ILE A 74 -2.89 3.28 -8.73
C ILE A 74 -2.29 3.20 -7.33
N PHE A 75 -3.04 2.64 -6.39
CA PHE A 75 -2.53 2.46 -5.03
C PHE A 75 -1.22 1.67 -5.02
N SER A 76 -0.26 2.15 -4.23
CA SER A 76 1.10 1.61 -4.19
C SER A 76 1.16 0.12 -3.84
N ASP A 77 0.26 -0.38 -2.98
CA ASP A 77 0.17 -1.81 -2.67
C ASP A 77 -0.21 -2.68 -3.88
N LYS A 78 -0.99 -2.15 -4.82
CA LYS A 78 -1.31 -2.83 -6.09
C LYS A 78 -0.16 -2.76 -7.08
N ILE A 79 0.54 -1.64 -7.15
CA ILE A 79 1.80 -1.52 -7.92
C ILE A 79 2.82 -2.53 -7.41
N GLY A 80 3.02 -2.62 -6.08
CA GLY A 80 3.89 -3.61 -5.46
C GLY A 80 3.52 -5.05 -5.84
N LEU A 81 2.21 -5.38 -5.87
CA LEU A 81 1.75 -6.70 -6.31
C LEU A 81 2.06 -6.98 -7.78
N LEU A 82 1.86 -6.00 -8.68
CA LEU A 82 2.19 -6.14 -10.10
C LEU A 82 3.70 -6.32 -10.32
N ILE A 83 4.53 -5.57 -9.59
CA ILE A 83 5.99 -5.76 -9.59
C ILE A 83 6.34 -7.15 -9.09
N ALA A 84 5.76 -7.59 -7.95
CA ALA A 84 5.99 -8.94 -7.42
C ALA A 84 5.63 -10.04 -8.42
N ARG A 85 4.48 -9.93 -9.12
CA ARG A 85 4.09 -10.84 -10.20
C ARG A 85 5.13 -10.87 -11.33
N ASN A 86 5.64 -9.71 -11.76
CA ASN A 86 6.63 -9.62 -12.82
C ASN A 86 7.96 -10.27 -12.37
N LEU A 87 8.44 -9.93 -11.18
CA LEU A 87 9.67 -10.47 -10.61
C LEU A 87 9.59 -11.98 -10.36
N SER A 88 8.43 -12.50 -9.94
CA SER A 88 8.22 -13.92 -9.66
C SER A 88 8.40 -14.81 -10.89
N LYS A 89 8.19 -14.28 -12.10
CA LYS A 89 8.42 -15.02 -13.36
C LYS A 89 9.91 -15.34 -13.58
N ILE A 90 10.79 -14.46 -13.11
CA ILE A 90 12.25 -14.58 -13.26
C ILE A 90 12.86 -15.20 -12.00
N HIS A 91 12.38 -14.84 -10.85
CA HIS A 91 12.87 -15.22 -9.53
C HIS A 91 11.83 -16.10 -8.81
N GLN A 92 11.64 -17.33 -9.28
CA GLN A 92 10.72 -18.29 -8.67
C GLN A 92 11.17 -18.65 -7.23
N GLY A 93 10.21 -18.96 -6.36
CA GLY A 93 10.49 -19.30 -4.95
C GLY A 93 10.90 -18.10 -4.09
N SER A 94 10.80 -16.87 -4.61
CA SER A 94 11.16 -15.67 -3.87
C SER A 94 10.17 -15.35 -2.76
N LYS A 95 10.68 -14.65 -1.72
CA LYS A 95 9.85 -14.06 -0.68
C LYS A 95 9.61 -12.58 -0.96
N PHE A 96 8.40 -12.12 -0.61
CA PHE A 96 8.01 -10.72 -0.63
C PHE A 96 7.50 -10.32 0.76
N ILE A 97 7.93 -9.17 1.24
CA ILE A 97 7.46 -8.59 2.51
C ILE A 97 6.48 -7.47 2.18
N VAL A 98 5.30 -7.50 2.77
CA VAL A 98 4.31 -6.43 2.58
C VAL A 98 3.83 -5.90 3.93
N ASP A 99 3.50 -4.63 4.01
CA ASP A 99 2.99 -4.07 5.26
C ASP A 99 1.54 -4.50 5.51
N VAL A 100 1.14 -4.49 6.77
CA VAL A 100 -0.22 -4.92 7.18
C VAL A 100 -1.35 -4.06 6.61
N LYS A 101 -1.06 -2.88 6.05
CA LYS A 101 -2.04 -2.03 5.36
C LYS A 101 -2.31 -2.47 3.92
N SER A 102 -1.43 -3.28 3.35
CA SER A 102 -1.49 -3.69 1.94
C SER A 102 -2.65 -4.61 1.64
N THR A 103 -3.09 -4.57 0.38
CA THR A 103 -4.21 -5.36 -0.14
C THR A 103 -4.13 -6.84 0.24
N GLY A 104 -5.30 -7.46 0.48
CA GLY A 104 -5.41 -8.90 0.73
C GLY A 104 -5.09 -9.78 -0.49
N LEU A 105 -4.96 -9.18 -1.67
CA LEU A 105 -4.69 -9.92 -2.91
C LEU A 105 -3.37 -10.68 -2.87
N TYR A 106 -2.33 -10.18 -2.19
CA TYR A 106 -1.03 -10.86 -2.09
C TYR A 106 -1.13 -12.29 -1.55
N ALA A 107 -1.98 -12.53 -0.56
CA ALA A 107 -2.11 -13.84 0.08
C ALA A 107 -2.74 -14.92 -0.81
N LYS A 108 -3.47 -14.51 -1.85
CA LYS A 108 -4.25 -15.41 -2.74
C LYS A 108 -3.85 -15.25 -4.21
N ASP A 109 -2.73 -14.58 -4.49
CA ASP A 109 -2.31 -14.29 -5.85
C ASP A 109 -1.87 -15.56 -6.59
N GLU A 110 -2.63 -15.95 -7.60
CA GLU A 110 -2.41 -17.20 -8.36
C GLU A 110 -1.05 -17.22 -9.07
N ILE A 111 -0.53 -16.07 -9.52
CA ILE A 111 0.77 -15.99 -10.19
C ILE A 111 1.90 -16.20 -9.18
N LEU A 112 1.82 -15.56 -8.01
CA LEU A 112 2.82 -15.75 -6.95
C LEU A 112 2.80 -17.18 -6.44
N ILE A 113 1.62 -17.77 -6.22
CA ILE A 113 1.45 -19.16 -5.79
C ILE A 113 2.01 -20.13 -6.84
N LYS A 114 1.66 -19.94 -8.12
CA LYS A 114 2.17 -20.77 -9.23
C LYS A 114 3.70 -20.73 -9.33
N ASN A 115 4.30 -19.60 -9.03
CA ASN A 115 5.77 -19.42 -9.06
C ASN A 115 6.43 -19.78 -7.72
N ASN A 116 5.72 -20.46 -6.81
CA ASN A 116 6.18 -20.87 -5.47
C ASN A 116 6.70 -19.70 -4.61
N CYS A 117 6.19 -18.49 -4.80
CA CYS A 117 6.59 -17.34 -4.02
C CYS A 117 5.81 -17.27 -2.70
N GLU A 118 6.47 -16.78 -1.66
CA GLU A 118 5.91 -16.56 -0.34
C GLU A 118 5.70 -15.06 -0.09
N THR A 119 4.54 -14.68 0.44
CA THR A 119 4.27 -13.30 0.88
C THR A 119 4.07 -13.26 2.38
N LEU A 120 4.82 -12.38 3.07
CA LEU A 120 4.75 -12.18 4.51
C LEU A 120 4.24 -10.78 4.84
N TYR A 121 3.11 -10.67 5.54
CA TYR A 121 2.64 -9.40 6.09
C TYR A 121 3.45 -9.03 7.34
N TRP A 122 3.92 -7.79 7.40
CA TRP A 122 4.78 -7.31 8.48
C TRP A 122 4.39 -5.92 8.98
N LYS A 123 5.07 -5.47 10.03
CA LYS A 123 4.88 -4.14 10.62
C LYS A 123 5.10 -3.05 9.58
N THR A 124 4.18 -2.09 9.52
CA THR A 124 4.35 -0.86 8.74
C THR A 124 5.52 -0.04 9.29
N GLY A 125 6.24 0.60 8.40
CA GLY A 125 7.36 1.50 8.66
C GLY A 125 8.62 1.05 7.96
N HIS A 126 9.25 1.97 7.22
CA HIS A 126 10.39 1.68 6.35
C HIS A 126 11.51 0.90 7.05
N SER A 127 11.84 1.26 8.28
CA SER A 127 12.87 0.55 9.06
C SER A 127 12.49 -0.89 9.41
N HIS A 128 11.19 -1.17 9.63
CA HIS A 128 10.71 -2.51 9.92
C HIS A 128 10.70 -3.39 8.68
N ILE A 129 10.21 -2.87 7.55
CA ILE A 129 10.18 -3.60 6.28
C ILE A 129 11.61 -3.83 5.79
N LYS A 130 12.46 -2.81 5.77
CA LYS A 130 13.88 -2.92 5.42
C LYS A 130 14.60 -4.03 6.19
N ARG A 131 14.44 -4.04 7.52
CA ARG A 131 15.02 -5.09 8.37
C ARG A 131 14.47 -6.46 8.00
N LYS A 132 13.14 -6.58 7.81
CA LYS A 132 12.49 -7.87 7.50
C LYS A 132 12.92 -8.39 6.12
N VAL A 133 12.98 -7.53 5.10
CA VAL A 133 13.49 -7.87 3.77
C VAL A 133 14.89 -8.49 3.87
N ASN A 134 15.78 -7.86 4.64
CA ASN A 134 17.15 -8.35 4.80
C ASN A 134 17.23 -9.64 5.63
N THR A 135 16.50 -9.75 6.75
CA THR A 135 16.56 -10.95 7.62
C THR A 135 15.96 -12.18 6.97
N GLU A 136 14.86 -12.02 6.20
CA GLU A 136 14.22 -13.10 5.45
C GLU A 136 14.92 -13.39 4.10
N LYS A 137 15.91 -12.58 3.72
CA LYS A 137 16.51 -12.61 2.37
C LYS A 137 15.44 -12.51 1.29
N ALA A 138 14.38 -11.72 1.57
CA ALA A 138 13.30 -11.49 0.63
C ALA A 138 13.82 -10.72 -0.59
N LEU A 139 13.25 -10.99 -1.76
CA LEU A 139 13.64 -10.31 -3.01
C LEU A 139 13.22 -8.85 -2.99
N ALA A 140 12.02 -8.58 -2.47
CA ALA A 140 11.52 -7.22 -2.35
C ALA A 140 10.56 -7.06 -1.15
N GLY A 141 10.33 -5.80 -0.76
CA GLY A 141 9.30 -5.40 0.19
C GLY A 141 8.48 -4.24 -0.35
N PHE A 142 7.22 -4.14 0.07
CA PHE A 142 6.29 -3.13 -0.43
C PHE A 142 5.42 -2.58 0.70
N GLU A 143 5.35 -1.25 0.82
CA GLU A 143 4.43 -0.56 1.70
C GLU A 143 3.34 0.16 0.91
N LYS A 144 2.14 0.22 1.46
CA LYS A 144 1.01 0.97 0.88
C LYS A 144 1.32 2.47 0.73
N SER A 145 2.26 3.00 1.52
CA SER A 145 2.72 4.40 1.44
C SER A 145 3.65 4.72 0.27
N GLY A 146 4.06 3.72 -0.52
CA GLY A 146 4.93 3.90 -1.68
C GLY A 146 6.42 3.62 -1.44
N HIS A 147 6.85 3.22 -0.22
CA HIS A 147 8.20 2.72 -0.01
C HIS A 147 8.31 1.31 -0.55
N PHE A 148 9.21 1.12 -1.51
CA PHE A 148 9.52 -0.20 -2.07
C PHE A 148 11.00 -0.50 -1.90
N PHE A 149 11.28 -1.73 -1.49
CA PHE A 149 12.59 -2.21 -1.10
C PHE A 149 12.99 -3.34 -2.03
N PHE A 150 14.11 -3.20 -2.71
CA PHE A 150 14.62 -4.24 -3.60
C PHE A 150 15.95 -4.76 -3.08
N ASN A 151 16.02 -6.06 -2.81
CA ASN A 151 17.25 -6.70 -2.38
C ASN A 151 18.04 -7.22 -3.60
N LYS A 152 19.26 -7.72 -3.38
CA LYS A 152 20.07 -8.30 -4.46
C LYS A 152 19.31 -9.39 -5.22
N PRO A 153 19.41 -9.43 -6.56
CA PRO A 153 20.29 -8.61 -7.42
C PRO A 153 19.69 -7.26 -7.84
N LEU A 154 18.47 -6.89 -7.44
CA LEU A 154 17.72 -5.74 -7.93
C LEU A 154 18.09 -4.42 -7.22
N GLY A 155 18.64 -4.52 -6.02
CA GLY A 155 18.99 -3.38 -5.18
C GLY A 155 19.79 -3.79 -3.95
N TYR A 156 19.78 -2.95 -2.92
CA TYR A 156 20.58 -3.14 -1.70
C TYR A 156 19.73 -3.36 -0.45
N GLY A 157 18.42 -3.54 -0.60
CA GLY A 157 17.49 -3.84 0.49
C GLY A 157 17.00 -2.61 1.26
N TYR A 158 17.18 -1.41 0.72
CA TYR A 158 16.56 -0.18 1.23
C TYR A 158 15.49 0.36 0.27
N ASP A 159 14.68 1.29 0.74
CA ASP A 159 13.65 1.99 0.00
C ASP A 159 14.27 2.93 -1.04
N ASP A 160 13.71 2.91 -2.26
CA ASP A 160 14.22 3.68 -3.39
C ASP A 160 13.08 3.94 -4.39
N GLY A 161 12.54 5.16 -4.38
CA GLY A 161 11.45 5.54 -5.26
C GLY A 161 11.84 5.53 -6.74
N ILE A 162 13.10 5.87 -7.07
CA ILE A 162 13.58 5.87 -8.45
C ILE A 162 13.75 4.44 -8.97
N ASN A 163 14.35 3.55 -8.20
CA ASN A 163 14.41 2.12 -8.56
C ASN A 163 13.00 1.54 -8.70
N SER A 164 12.07 1.97 -7.86
CA SER A 164 10.66 1.57 -7.95
C SER A 164 10.05 1.97 -9.29
N ALA A 165 10.27 3.20 -9.75
CA ALA A 165 9.83 3.64 -11.07
C ALA A 165 10.48 2.83 -12.21
N ILE A 166 11.77 2.50 -12.09
CA ILE A 166 12.48 1.62 -13.06
C ILE A 166 11.79 0.24 -13.12
N GLN A 167 11.44 -0.36 -11.98
CA GLN A 167 10.76 -1.66 -11.95
C GLN A 167 9.36 -1.59 -12.58
N VAL A 168 8.65 -0.47 -12.45
CA VAL A 168 7.37 -0.26 -13.16
C VAL A 168 7.60 -0.09 -14.67
N CYS A 169 8.64 0.64 -15.11
CA CYS A 169 8.98 0.73 -16.53
C CYS A 169 9.33 -0.65 -17.12
N HIS A 170 10.08 -1.48 -16.39
CA HIS A 170 10.35 -2.86 -16.81
C HIS A 170 9.08 -3.71 -16.88
N LEU A 171 8.16 -3.55 -15.94
CA LEU A 171 6.86 -4.22 -15.98
C LEU A 171 6.09 -3.87 -17.25
N LEU A 172 6.02 -2.57 -17.62
CA LEU A 172 5.36 -2.12 -18.85
C LEU A 172 6.05 -2.64 -20.11
N ASN A 173 7.37 -2.50 -20.18
CA ASN A 173 8.13 -2.93 -21.36
C ASN A 173 8.03 -4.44 -21.64
N ASN A 174 7.77 -5.25 -20.62
CA ASN A 174 7.63 -6.69 -20.75
C ASN A 174 6.22 -7.15 -21.16
N GLN A 175 5.30 -6.21 -21.42
CA GLN A 175 3.92 -6.51 -21.77
C GLN A 175 3.45 -5.67 -22.98
N ASN A 176 2.61 -6.25 -23.81
CA ASN A 176 1.95 -5.54 -24.94
C ASN A 176 0.63 -4.91 -24.47
N LYS A 177 0.62 -4.27 -23.30
CA LYS A 177 -0.55 -3.67 -22.66
C LYS A 177 -0.16 -2.37 -22.00
N ASN A 178 -1.09 -1.43 -21.99
CA ASN A 178 -0.90 -0.19 -21.22
C ASN A 178 -1.16 -0.41 -19.71
N MET A 179 -0.80 0.55 -18.88
CA MET A 179 -0.86 0.39 -17.43
C MET A 179 -2.29 0.21 -16.92
N SER A 180 -3.27 0.88 -17.52
CA SER A 180 -4.69 0.72 -17.14
C SER A 180 -5.24 -0.68 -17.49
N GLU A 181 -4.76 -1.31 -18.54
CA GLU A 181 -5.11 -2.70 -18.87
C GLU A 181 -4.48 -3.68 -17.88
N ILE A 182 -3.21 -3.46 -17.54
CA ILE A 182 -2.48 -4.31 -16.59
C ILE A 182 -3.14 -4.29 -15.21
N ILE A 183 -3.50 -3.10 -14.69
CA ILE A 183 -4.15 -2.99 -13.37
C ILE A 183 -5.54 -3.64 -13.36
N ASN A 184 -6.26 -3.60 -14.47
CA ASN A 184 -7.56 -4.22 -14.61
C ASN A 184 -7.52 -5.77 -14.64
N GLU A 185 -6.34 -6.38 -14.78
CA GLU A 185 -6.16 -7.83 -14.59
C GLU A 185 -6.17 -8.26 -13.12
N LEU A 186 -5.96 -7.32 -12.19
CA LEU A 186 -6.10 -7.62 -10.78
C LEU A 186 -7.57 -7.80 -10.41
N PRO A 187 -7.90 -8.74 -9.52
CA PRO A 187 -9.25 -8.83 -8.98
C PRO A 187 -9.68 -7.47 -8.40
N LYS A 188 -10.89 -7.06 -8.73
CA LYS A 188 -11.44 -5.80 -8.20
C LYS A 188 -11.58 -5.88 -6.70
N THR A 189 -11.12 -4.85 -5.99
CA THR A 189 -11.32 -4.68 -4.57
C THR A 189 -11.86 -3.30 -4.25
N TYR A 190 -12.63 -3.20 -3.18
CA TYR A 190 -13.15 -1.96 -2.62
C TYR A 190 -12.38 -1.66 -1.34
N GLN A 191 -11.47 -0.69 -1.41
CA GLN A 191 -10.55 -0.36 -0.32
C GLN A 191 -10.81 1.04 0.20
N THR A 192 -10.60 1.27 1.49
CA THR A 192 -10.59 2.62 2.05
C THR A 192 -9.21 3.26 1.82
N PRO A 193 -9.14 4.60 1.80
CA PRO A 193 -7.88 5.27 2.10
C PRO A 193 -7.38 4.85 3.50
N THR A 194 -6.15 5.24 3.83
CA THR A 194 -5.69 5.13 5.22
C THR A 194 -6.39 6.20 6.05
N MET A 195 -7.25 5.78 6.99
CA MET A 195 -8.01 6.67 7.87
C MET A 195 -7.31 6.79 9.22
N ALA A 196 -7.23 7.99 9.77
CA ALA A 196 -6.51 8.26 11.01
C ALA A 196 -7.40 8.93 12.09
N PRO A 197 -8.25 8.16 12.81
CA PRO A 197 -9.00 8.71 13.93
C PRO A 197 -8.05 9.16 15.03
N PHE A 198 -8.32 10.34 15.60
CA PHE A 198 -7.51 10.88 16.70
C PHE A 198 -7.55 9.95 17.92
N CYS A 199 -6.39 9.74 18.51
CA CYS A 199 -6.21 9.07 19.80
C CYS A 199 -4.96 9.64 20.46
N LYS A 200 -5.03 10.00 21.73
CA LYS A 200 -3.90 10.56 22.47
C LYS A 200 -2.68 9.65 22.40
N ASP A 201 -1.50 10.25 22.27
CA ASP A 201 -0.25 9.52 22.05
C ASP A 201 0.08 8.56 23.20
N GLU A 202 -0.20 8.98 24.43
CA GLU A 202 -0.01 8.17 25.64
C GLU A 202 -1.01 7.02 25.80
N GLU A 203 -2.16 7.06 25.10
CA GLU A 203 -3.23 6.06 25.23
C GLU A 203 -3.30 5.10 24.04
N LYS A 204 -2.86 5.52 22.85
CA LYS A 204 -3.12 4.80 21.60
C LYS A 204 -2.65 3.34 21.58
N TYR A 205 -1.53 3.04 22.23
CA TYR A 205 -1.01 1.67 22.26
C TYR A 205 -1.86 0.77 23.15
N GLN A 206 -2.24 1.25 24.36
CA GLN A 206 -3.13 0.49 25.24
C GLN A 206 -4.51 0.30 24.62
N VAL A 207 -5.06 1.33 23.95
CA VAL A 207 -6.34 1.22 23.23
C VAL A 207 -6.25 0.14 22.15
N VAL A 208 -5.15 0.07 21.40
CA VAL A 208 -4.98 -0.97 20.39
C VAL A 208 -4.83 -2.35 21.00
N ASP A 209 -4.10 -2.50 22.10
CA ASP A 209 -3.95 -3.80 22.78
C ASP A 209 -5.31 -4.31 23.31
N ASP A 210 -6.12 -3.43 23.91
CA ASP A 210 -7.49 -3.75 24.35
C ASP A 210 -8.38 -4.18 23.16
N LEU A 211 -8.26 -3.51 22.00
CA LEU A 211 -8.99 -3.86 20.78
C LEU A 211 -8.52 -5.17 20.15
N VAL A 212 -7.21 -5.47 20.22
CA VAL A 212 -6.67 -6.77 19.82
C VAL A 212 -7.34 -7.89 20.60
N ASP A 213 -7.49 -7.75 21.92
CA ASP A 213 -8.09 -8.78 22.76
C ASP A 213 -9.60 -8.90 22.53
N GLN A 214 -10.31 -7.78 22.32
CA GLN A 214 -11.72 -7.82 21.93
C GLN A 214 -11.95 -8.55 20.59
N VAL A 215 -11.12 -8.28 19.56
CA VAL A 215 -11.22 -8.96 18.26
C VAL A 215 -10.91 -10.45 18.38
N LYS A 216 -9.94 -10.85 19.23
CA LYS A 216 -9.69 -12.27 19.55
C LYS A 216 -10.89 -12.93 20.23
N GLU A 217 -11.53 -12.23 21.18
CA GLU A 217 -12.72 -12.73 21.87
C GLU A 217 -13.89 -12.92 20.88
N ILE A 218 -14.14 -11.95 20.01
CA ILE A 218 -15.16 -12.04 18.95
C ILE A 218 -14.93 -13.27 18.08
N LYS A 219 -13.66 -13.52 17.67
CA LYS A 219 -13.31 -14.71 16.90
C LYS A 219 -13.56 -16.00 17.69
N ASN A 220 -13.10 -16.07 18.95
CA ASN A 220 -13.24 -17.25 19.79
C ASN A 220 -14.72 -17.60 20.06
N ASN A 221 -15.55 -16.58 20.25
CA ASN A 221 -16.99 -16.71 20.45
C ASN A 221 -17.76 -16.95 19.12
N LYS A 222 -17.05 -16.99 17.97
CA LYS A 222 -17.64 -17.15 16.64
C LYS A 222 -18.76 -16.14 16.34
N THR A 223 -18.61 -14.92 16.89
CA THR A 223 -19.57 -13.85 16.67
C THR A 223 -19.54 -13.44 15.20
N LYS A 224 -20.71 -13.43 14.57
CA LYS A 224 -20.83 -13.08 13.15
C LYS A 224 -20.89 -11.57 12.96
N ILE A 225 -20.11 -11.09 11.98
CA ILE A 225 -20.11 -9.73 11.49
C ILE A 225 -20.62 -9.77 10.06
N ASP A 226 -21.83 -9.24 9.83
CA ASP A 226 -22.52 -9.32 8.54
C ASP A 226 -22.57 -10.77 8.01
N ASN A 227 -23.07 -11.70 8.85
CA ASN A 227 -23.23 -13.13 8.60
C ASN A 227 -21.94 -13.94 8.43
N GLN A 228 -20.76 -13.38 8.62
CA GLN A 228 -19.48 -14.09 8.54
C GLN A 228 -18.70 -14.03 9.86
N GLU A 229 -18.02 -15.12 10.19
CA GLU A 229 -17.08 -15.19 11.31
C GLU A 229 -15.70 -14.68 10.91
N ILE A 230 -14.91 -14.19 11.88
CA ILE A 230 -13.51 -13.88 11.66
C ILE A 230 -12.74 -15.18 11.43
N LYS A 231 -12.17 -15.31 10.23
CA LYS A 231 -11.38 -16.49 9.85
C LYS A 231 -9.97 -16.45 10.45
N GLU A 232 -9.26 -15.36 10.25
CA GLU A 232 -7.86 -15.21 10.65
C GLU A 232 -7.62 -13.88 11.36
N ILE A 233 -6.62 -13.87 12.24
CA ILE A 233 -6.14 -12.69 12.94
C ILE A 233 -4.62 -12.66 12.84
N LEU A 234 -4.08 -11.50 12.45
CA LEU A 234 -2.65 -11.20 12.45
C LEU A 234 -2.40 -10.03 13.41
N THR A 235 -1.56 -10.25 14.42
CA THR A 235 -1.28 -9.27 15.47
C THR A 235 0.14 -8.70 15.43
N VAL A 236 0.81 -8.79 14.30
CA VAL A 236 2.20 -8.32 14.14
C VAL A 236 2.32 -6.80 14.30
N ASN A 237 1.24 -6.05 14.05
CA ASN A 237 1.18 -4.59 14.22
C ASN A 237 -0.28 -4.14 14.45
N GLY A 238 -0.73 -4.14 15.71
CA GLY A 238 -2.14 -4.02 16.06
C GLY A 238 -2.90 -5.29 15.68
N VAL A 239 -4.11 -5.17 15.14
CA VAL A 239 -4.91 -6.32 14.69
C VAL A 239 -5.37 -6.14 13.25
N ARG A 240 -4.95 -7.07 12.39
CA ARG A 240 -5.57 -7.30 11.08
C ARG A 240 -6.39 -8.57 11.17
N PHE A 241 -7.68 -8.49 10.88
CA PHE A 241 -8.59 -9.63 10.88
C PHE A 241 -9.21 -9.81 9.51
N SER A 242 -9.44 -11.04 9.09
CA SER A 242 -10.00 -11.37 7.78
C SER A 242 -11.19 -12.32 7.90
N PHE A 243 -12.03 -12.30 6.87
CA PHE A 243 -13.22 -13.12 6.71
C PHE A 243 -13.05 -14.17 5.61
N GLU A 244 -13.99 -15.11 5.51
CA GLU A 244 -13.93 -16.17 4.49
C GLU A 244 -14.01 -15.64 3.06
N ASP A 245 -14.78 -14.57 2.82
CA ASP A 245 -14.89 -13.89 1.54
C ASP A 245 -13.62 -13.14 1.11
N GLY A 246 -12.61 -13.06 1.98
CA GLY A 246 -11.35 -12.35 1.75
C GLY A 246 -11.39 -10.88 2.15
N SER A 247 -12.53 -10.38 2.62
CA SER A 247 -12.61 -9.04 3.23
C SER A 247 -11.78 -8.97 4.50
N TRP A 248 -11.22 -7.81 4.84
CA TRP A 248 -10.41 -7.64 6.03
C TRP A 248 -10.49 -6.22 6.60
N GLY A 249 -10.14 -6.09 7.86
CA GLY A 249 -9.99 -4.81 8.56
C GLY A 249 -8.68 -4.77 9.35
N LEU A 250 -8.12 -3.58 9.48
CA LEU A 250 -6.92 -3.29 10.28
C LEU A 250 -7.22 -2.19 11.28
N ILE A 251 -6.77 -2.39 12.52
CA ILE A 251 -6.70 -1.39 13.59
C ILE A 251 -5.28 -1.42 14.15
N ARG A 252 -4.54 -0.31 14.10
CA ARG A 252 -3.22 -0.19 14.71
C ARG A 252 -2.95 1.22 15.23
N ALA A 253 -1.97 1.37 16.13
CA ALA A 253 -1.48 2.69 16.53
C ALA A 253 -0.59 3.30 15.43
N SER A 254 -0.73 4.60 15.20
CA SER A 254 0.20 5.36 14.38
C SER A 254 1.55 5.49 15.08
N SER A 255 2.66 5.35 14.34
CA SER A 255 4.01 5.45 14.90
C SER A 255 4.45 6.89 15.16
N ASN A 256 3.87 7.85 14.42
CA ASN A 256 4.35 9.24 14.33
C ASN A 256 3.26 10.31 14.51
N LYS A 257 2.02 9.91 14.76
CA LYS A 257 0.89 10.84 14.99
C LYS A 257 0.07 10.39 16.19
N PRO A 258 -0.61 11.29 16.92
CA PRO A 258 -1.57 10.95 17.97
C PRO A 258 -2.88 10.46 17.36
N SER A 259 -2.82 9.29 16.73
CA SER A 259 -3.96 8.69 16.04
C SER A 259 -3.82 7.17 15.97
N LEU A 260 -4.93 6.50 15.68
CA LEU A 260 -4.90 5.14 15.16
C LEU A 260 -4.79 5.17 13.64
N VAL A 261 -4.66 3.99 13.06
CA VAL A 261 -4.68 3.76 11.61
C VAL A 261 -5.69 2.67 11.32
N ILE A 262 -6.65 2.99 10.47
CA ILE A 262 -7.73 2.08 10.04
C ILE A 262 -7.67 1.92 8.53
N VAL A 263 -7.68 0.68 8.07
CA VAL A 263 -7.81 0.32 6.66
C VAL A 263 -8.78 -0.85 6.54
N ILE A 264 -9.70 -0.76 5.61
CA ILE A 264 -10.68 -1.82 5.31
C ILE A 264 -10.61 -2.14 3.81
N GLU A 265 -10.71 -3.40 3.47
CA GLU A 265 -10.85 -3.84 2.09
C GLU A 265 -11.86 -4.98 1.97
N SER A 266 -12.65 -4.95 0.92
CA SER A 266 -13.53 -6.04 0.52
C SER A 266 -13.35 -6.38 -0.96
N PRO A 267 -13.14 -7.64 -1.33
CA PRO A 267 -13.17 -8.07 -2.73
C PRO A 267 -14.59 -8.28 -3.26
N THR A 268 -15.61 -8.18 -2.43
CA THR A 268 -17.00 -8.50 -2.80
C THR A 268 -17.80 -7.26 -3.22
N SER A 269 -17.88 -6.24 -2.35
CA SER A 269 -18.64 -5.02 -2.65
C SER A 269 -18.26 -3.83 -1.77
N ASP A 270 -18.68 -2.63 -2.18
CA ASP A 270 -18.56 -1.40 -1.40
C ASP A 270 -19.44 -1.45 -0.13
N GLU A 271 -20.62 -2.07 -0.23
CA GLU A 271 -21.53 -2.25 0.91
C GLU A 271 -20.88 -3.14 1.98
N ARG A 272 -20.20 -4.23 1.57
CA ARG A 272 -19.47 -5.10 2.49
C ARG A 272 -18.33 -4.35 3.19
N LYS A 273 -17.57 -3.54 2.44
CA LYS A 273 -16.54 -2.66 2.99
C LYS A 273 -17.13 -1.72 4.07
N LYS A 274 -18.26 -1.06 3.77
CA LYS A 274 -18.95 -0.16 4.72
C LYS A 274 -19.42 -0.88 5.98
N LYS A 275 -19.95 -2.09 5.87
CA LYS A 275 -20.38 -2.87 7.03
C LYS A 275 -19.21 -3.24 7.95
N ILE A 276 -18.06 -3.60 7.39
CA ILE A 276 -16.84 -3.87 8.17
C ILE A 276 -16.34 -2.58 8.82
N PHE A 277 -16.38 -1.46 8.09
CA PHE A 277 -16.03 -0.16 8.66
C PHE A 277 -16.92 0.20 9.86
N ASN A 278 -18.25 0.06 9.74
CA ASN A 278 -19.17 0.32 10.84
C ASN A 278 -18.87 -0.54 12.06
N PHE A 279 -18.57 -1.83 11.86
CA PHE A 279 -18.14 -2.71 12.94
C PHE A 279 -16.88 -2.19 13.65
N VAL A 280 -15.87 -1.76 12.88
CA VAL A 280 -14.63 -1.18 13.44
C VAL A 280 -14.92 0.12 14.16
N ASP A 281 -15.70 1.03 13.56
CA ASP A 281 -16.06 2.33 14.14
C ASP A 281 -16.82 2.16 15.46
N ASP A 282 -17.71 1.16 15.54
CA ASP A 282 -18.42 0.82 16.78
C ASP A 282 -17.49 0.29 17.88
N LEU A 283 -16.51 -0.54 17.53
CA LEU A 283 -15.47 -0.97 18.48
C LEU A 283 -14.67 0.22 19.01
N LEU A 284 -14.25 1.11 18.12
CA LEU A 284 -13.48 2.30 18.46
C LEU A 284 -14.27 3.23 19.39
N LYS A 285 -15.52 3.52 19.07
CA LYS A 285 -16.41 4.41 19.87
C LYS A 285 -16.63 3.88 21.27
N LYS A 286 -16.75 2.57 21.44
CA LYS A 286 -16.94 1.93 22.77
C LYS A 286 -15.75 2.16 23.71
N THR A 287 -14.57 2.49 23.19
CA THR A 287 -13.41 2.80 24.04
C THR A 287 -13.55 4.14 24.76
N GLY A 288 -14.37 5.08 24.25
CA GLY A 288 -14.51 6.44 24.76
C GLY A 288 -13.27 7.33 24.60
N LYS A 289 -12.24 6.85 23.87
CA LYS A 289 -10.91 7.50 23.76
C LYS A 289 -10.58 7.97 22.33
N ILE A 290 -11.51 7.76 21.38
CA ILE A 290 -11.31 8.05 19.96
C ILE A 290 -12.04 9.32 19.58
N GLY A 291 -11.33 10.24 18.94
CA GLY A 291 -11.87 11.47 18.38
C GLY A 291 -12.17 11.36 16.89
N ASP A 292 -12.19 12.52 16.23
CA ASP A 292 -12.54 12.61 14.82
C ASP A 292 -11.52 11.92 13.91
N TYR A 293 -12.00 11.46 12.78
CA TYR A 293 -11.17 10.95 11.69
C TYR A 293 -10.67 12.12 10.83
N ASP A 294 -9.45 12.00 10.33
CA ASP A 294 -8.92 12.89 9.29
C ASP A 294 -9.73 12.78 7.98
N GLN A 295 -10.18 11.57 7.66
CA GLN A 295 -11.08 11.27 6.54
C GLN A 295 -11.92 10.02 6.85
N LYS A 296 -13.14 9.98 6.34
CA LYS A 296 -14.10 8.87 6.47
C LYS A 296 -14.62 8.43 5.10
N ILE A 297 -15.08 7.16 5.01
CA ILE A 297 -15.81 6.64 3.85
C ILE A 297 -17.30 6.98 3.90
#